data_b0eb52382769a764d859ab6812f924c6
#
_entry.id   b0eb52382769a764d859ab6812f924c6
#
_cell.length_a   1.000
_cell.length_b   1.000
_cell.length_c   1.000
_cell.angle_alpha   90.00
_cell.angle_beta   90.00
_cell.angle_gamma   90.00
#
_symmetry.space_group_name_H-M   'P 1'
#
loop_
_entity.id
_entity.type
_entity.pdbx_description
1 polymer ?
#
loop_
_entity_poly.entity_id
_entity_poly.type
_entity_poly.pdbx_seq_one_letter_code
_entity_poly.pdbx_strand_id
1 'polypeptide(L)'
;CLQDLLAKALALAAGSEVGTVFYSENTQRMEIAVRLAPEVRKTQAGQMLFAMMIGLGDSIGALAPPEVAVTYQLPGYVMLNRGRAGLVRLVIDPAAGNDDVPDWMIASAIVRLAASEHDHKKWSERAGAEQTTMKEEGGGFISRTRLIESSCRHFLVWVNRWQDDGFRPLYDNWMQRLEASAPIDFEGSEQAEWVGLDEDGGALVKLDGKPLSVMPHELETVCGLPVLP
;
A
#
# COMPACT_ATOMS: atom_id res chain seq x y z
N CYS A 1 -6.81 15.76 -2.37
CA CYS A 1 -7.35 14.64 -1.57
C CYS A 1 -6.95 13.32 -2.20
N LEU A 2 -6.62 12.30 -1.43
CA LEU A 2 -6.26 10.96 -1.93
C LEU A 2 -7.33 10.41 -2.89
N GLN A 3 -8.57 10.76 -2.64
CA GLN A 3 -9.72 10.41 -3.47
C GLN A 3 -9.65 10.99 -4.89
N ASP A 4 -8.93 12.10 -5.10
CA ASP A 4 -8.91 12.76 -6.41
C ASP A 4 -8.00 12.05 -7.42
N LEU A 5 -6.76 11.66 -7.05
CA LEU A 5 -5.87 10.98 -7.99
C LEU A 5 -6.35 9.57 -8.31
N LEU A 6 -6.70 8.79 -7.27
CA LEU A 6 -7.20 7.44 -7.47
C LEU A 6 -8.52 7.46 -8.25
N ALA A 7 -9.45 8.38 -7.92
CA ALA A 7 -10.71 8.52 -8.66
C ALA A 7 -10.49 8.90 -10.14
N LYS A 8 -9.53 9.79 -10.43
CA LYS A 8 -9.14 10.11 -11.81
C LYS A 8 -8.53 8.91 -12.54
N ALA A 9 -7.62 8.18 -11.88
CA ALA A 9 -7.01 6.98 -12.44
C ALA A 9 -8.06 5.91 -12.75
N LEU A 10 -9.03 5.70 -11.84
CA LEU A 10 -10.14 4.77 -12.05
C LEU A 10 -11.05 5.20 -13.21
N ALA A 11 -11.38 6.48 -13.32
CA ALA A 11 -12.20 7.00 -14.41
C ALA A 11 -11.52 6.86 -15.78
N LEU A 12 -10.20 6.85 -15.82
CA LEU A 12 -9.40 6.73 -17.06
C LEU A 12 -8.88 5.31 -17.29
N ALA A 13 -9.06 4.38 -16.35
CA ALA A 13 -8.45 3.05 -16.37
C ALA A 13 -8.75 2.27 -17.65
N ALA A 14 -10.01 2.26 -18.10
CA ALA A 14 -10.43 1.51 -19.30
C ALA A 14 -9.86 2.07 -20.61
N GLY A 15 -9.54 3.38 -20.65
CA GLY A 15 -9.04 4.06 -21.85
C GLY A 15 -7.53 4.32 -21.86
N SER A 16 -6.83 3.98 -20.76
CA SER A 16 -5.38 4.21 -20.64
C SER A 16 -4.58 2.99 -21.12
N GLU A 17 -3.35 3.23 -21.55
CA GLU A 17 -2.40 2.16 -21.85
C GLU A 17 -1.93 1.46 -20.57
N VAL A 18 -1.58 0.17 -20.68
CA VAL A 18 -0.96 -0.59 -19.59
C VAL A 18 0.38 0.05 -19.22
N GLY A 19 0.64 0.15 -17.91
CA GLY A 19 1.83 0.82 -17.41
C GLY A 19 1.71 2.34 -17.28
N THR A 20 0.55 2.94 -17.65
CA THR A 20 0.32 4.37 -17.42
C THR A 20 0.44 4.69 -15.93
N VAL A 21 1.27 5.70 -15.62
CA VAL A 21 1.46 6.21 -14.27
C VAL A 21 0.76 7.57 -14.15
N PHE A 22 -0.25 7.64 -13.31
CA PHE A 22 -0.87 8.88 -12.87
C PHE A 22 -0.15 9.40 -11.64
N TYR A 23 0.08 10.68 -11.53
CA TYR A 23 0.69 11.28 -10.34
C TYR A 23 0.06 12.64 -9.99
N SER A 24 0.21 13.05 -8.75
CA SER A 24 -0.27 14.33 -8.24
C SER A 24 0.87 15.35 -8.20
N GLU A 25 0.54 16.63 -8.45
CA GLU A 25 1.49 17.74 -8.30
C GLU A 25 1.53 18.30 -6.86
N ASN A 26 0.86 17.66 -5.91
CA ASN A 26 0.87 18.07 -4.51
C ASN A 26 2.30 18.06 -3.95
N THR A 27 2.74 19.19 -3.36
CA THR A 27 4.11 19.34 -2.85
C THR A 27 4.32 18.71 -1.48
N GLN A 28 3.26 18.46 -0.72
CA GLN A 28 3.33 17.86 0.62
C GLN A 28 3.24 16.32 0.58
N ARG A 29 2.90 15.77 -0.59
CA ARG A 29 2.70 14.32 -0.76
C ARG A 29 3.28 13.84 -2.07
N MET A 30 3.82 12.65 -2.07
CA MET A 30 4.00 11.85 -3.27
C MET A 30 2.75 10.98 -3.44
N GLU A 31 2.10 11.07 -4.57
CA GLU A 31 0.94 10.25 -4.93
C GLU A 31 1.12 9.71 -6.33
N ILE A 32 1.00 8.39 -6.47
CA ILE A 32 1.04 7.69 -7.77
C ILE A 32 -0.10 6.68 -7.85
N ALA A 33 -0.55 6.41 -9.06
CA ALA A 33 -1.45 5.31 -9.38
C ALA A 33 -1.01 4.70 -10.71
N VAL A 34 -0.78 3.39 -10.74
CA VAL A 34 -0.28 2.66 -11.91
C VAL A 34 -1.38 1.74 -12.43
N ARG A 35 -1.71 1.89 -13.71
CA ARG A 35 -2.64 0.99 -14.38
C ARG A 35 -1.92 -0.27 -14.85
N LEU A 36 -2.45 -1.42 -14.46
CA LEU A 36 -1.96 -2.73 -14.86
C LEU A 36 -3.07 -3.52 -15.57
N ALA A 37 -2.70 -4.50 -16.36
CA ALA A 37 -3.60 -5.50 -16.93
C ALA A 37 -3.11 -6.87 -16.43
N PRO A 38 -3.82 -7.48 -15.46
CA PRO A 38 -3.46 -8.81 -14.98
C PRO A 38 -3.60 -9.88 -16.07
N GLU A 39 -2.71 -10.86 -16.06
CA GLU A 39 -2.80 -12.07 -16.88
C GLU A 39 -3.11 -13.29 -16.00
N VAL A 40 -3.50 -13.06 -14.76
CA VAL A 40 -3.80 -14.06 -13.74
C VAL A 40 -5.15 -13.76 -13.11
N ARG A 41 -5.74 -14.76 -12.44
CA ARG A 41 -7.02 -14.59 -11.74
C ARG A 41 -6.94 -13.50 -10.66
N LYS A 42 -8.09 -12.91 -10.33
CA LYS A 42 -8.23 -11.78 -9.40
C LYS A 42 -7.58 -12.02 -8.05
N THR A 43 -7.70 -13.23 -7.48
CA THR A 43 -7.06 -13.60 -6.21
C THR A 43 -5.54 -13.45 -6.28
N GLN A 44 -4.90 -13.93 -7.36
CA GLN A 44 -3.46 -13.77 -7.56
C GLN A 44 -3.07 -12.33 -7.90
N ALA A 45 -3.88 -11.62 -8.70
CA ALA A 45 -3.67 -10.20 -9.01
C ALA A 45 -3.64 -9.33 -7.73
N GLY A 46 -4.37 -9.73 -6.69
CA GLY A 46 -4.35 -9.12 -5.35
C GLY A 46 -2.96 -9.03 -4.72
N GLN A 47 -2.05 -9.94 -5.08
CA GLN A 47 -0.67 -9.95 -4.59
C GLN A 47 0.14 -8.70 -4.99
N MET A 48 -0.34 -7.93 -5.98
CA MET A 48 0.27 -6.65 -6.36
C MET A 48 0.20 -5.59 -5.27
N LEU A 49 -0.66 -5.73 -4.27
CA LEU A 49 -0.63 -4.92 -3.05
C LEU A 49 0.74 -5.02 -2.37
N PHE A 50 1.23 -6.23 -2.18
CA PHE A 50 2.54 -6.49 -1.54
C PHE A 50 3.69 -5.99 -2.42
N ALA A 51 3.63 -6.21 -3.74
CA ALA A 51 4.65 -5.72 -4.67
C ALA A 51 4.77 -4.18 -4.61
N MET A 52 3.65 -3.46 -4.56
CA MET A 52 3.65 -2.01 -4.44
C MET A 52 4.15 -1.54 -3.06
N MET A 53 3.76 -2.21 -1.97
CA MET A 53 4.24 -1.90 -0.63
C MET A 53 5.76 -2.07 -0.52
N ILE A 54 6.29 -3.21 -1.02
CA ILE A 54 7.72 -3.50 -0.98
C ILE A 54 8.48 -2.53 -1.90
N GLY A 55 7.99 -2.30 -3.11
CA GLY A 55 8.60 -1.37 -4.05
C GLY A 55 8.68 0.06 -3.50
N LEU A 56 7.64 0.51 -2.80
CA LEU A 56 7.65 1.80 -2.10
C LEU A 56 8.64 1.80 -0.93
N GLY A 57 8.65 0.75 -0.13
CA GLY A 57 9.58 0.62 1.00
C GLY A 57 11.04 0.58 0.56
N ASP A 58 11.36 -0.16 -0.50
CA ASP A 58 12.71 -0.21 -1.09
C ASP A 58 13.13 1.16 -1.65
N SER A 59 12.19 1.87 -2.28
CA SER A 59 12.40 3.23 -2.77
C SER A 59 12.74 4.20 -1.63
N ILE A 60 11.99 4.14 -0.53
CA ILE A 60 12.26 4.96 0.65
C ILE A 60 13.60 4.57 1.26
N GLY A 61 13.87 3.28 1.47
CA GLY A 61 15.14 2.80 2.04
C GLY A 61 16.37 3.16 1.20
N ALA A 62 16.22 3.26 -0.12
CA ALA A 62 17.30 3.68 -1.03
C ALA A 62 17.57 5.19 -1.02
N LEU A 63 16.61 6.00 -0.60
CA LEU A 63 16.69 7.46 -0.68
C LEU A 63 16.77 8.14 0.69
N ALA A 64 16.20 7.54 1.72
CA ALA A 64 16.18 8.08 3.08
C ALA A 64 17.49 7.78 3.84
N PRO A 65 17.74 8.48 4.95
CA PRO A 65 18.83 8.12 5.85
C PRO A 65 18.70 6.69 6.37
N PRO A 66 19.83 5.99 6.65
CA PRO A 66 19.81 4.57 7.06
C PRO A 66 19.11 4.33 8.41
N GLU A 67 18.89 5.37 9.21
CA GLU A 67 18.18 5.31 10.48
C GLU A 67 16.65 5.20 10.31
N VAL A 68 16.13 5.42 9.09
CA VAL A 68 14.69 5.33 8.82
C VAL A 68 14.30 3.89 8.61
N ALA A 69 13.70 3.29 9.64
CA ALA A 69 13.12 1.96 9.54
C ALA A 69 11.79 2.00 8.77
N VAL A 70 11.67 1.16 7.74
CA VAL A 70 10.44 1.00 6.97
C VAL A 70 9.79 -0.33 7.34
N THR A 71 8.57 -0.27 7.87
CA THR A 71 7.75 -1.44 8.19
C THR A 71 6.36 -1.34 7.57
N TYR A 72 5.59 -2.43 7.59
CA TYR A 72 4.29 -2.53 6.96
C TYR A 72 3.21 -2.92 7.96
N GLN A 73 2.00 -2.39 7.75
CA GLN A 73 0.81 -2.76 8.48
C GLN A 73 -0.35 -2.90 7.48
N LEU A 74 -1.12 -3.99 7.57
CA LEU A 74 -2.35 -4.12 6.78
C LEU A 74 -3.43 -3.13 7.27
N PRO A 75 -4.31 -2.67 6.38
CA PRO A 75 -4.55 -3.12 5.00
C PRO A 75 -3.64 -2.53 3.92
N GLY A 76 -2.67 -1.69 4.22
CA GLY A 76 -1.76 -1.14 3.19
C GLY A 76 -0.88 -0.01 3.70
N TYR A 77 -0.77 0.17 5.03
CA TYR A 77 0.06 1.24 5.60
C TYR A 77 1.55 0.96 5.47
N VAL A 78 2.29 2.01 5.12
CA VAL A 78 3.74 2.05 5.15
C VAL A 78 4.16 2.95 6.30
N MET A 79 4.91 2.35 7.22
CA MET A 79 5.34 2.98 8.46
C MET A 79 6.78 3.45 8.33
N LEU A 80 7.10 4.61 8.89
CA LEU A 80 8.46 5.09 9.08
C LEU A 80 8.68 5.24 10.58
N ASN A 81 9.69 4.54 11.13
CA ASN A 81 9.99 4.55 12.57
C ASN A 81 8.74 4.35 13.43
N ARG A 82 7.83 3.46 13.01
CA ARG A 82 6.54 3.10 13.64
C ARG A 82 5.41 4.14 13.44
N GLY A 83 5.67 5.30 12.82
CA GLY A 83 4.64 6.27 12.44
C GLY A 83 4.06 5.97 11.05
N ARG A 84 2.76 6.13 10.86
CA ARG A 84 2.10 5.99 9.55
C ARG A 84 2.48 7.15 8.65
N ALA A 85 3.28 6.89 7.63
CA ALA A 85 3.72 7.89 6.65
C ALA A 85 3.13 7.66 5.26
N GLY A 86 2.79 6.42 4.92
CA GLY A 86 2.33 6.04 3.60
C GLY A 86 1.14 5.10 3.62
N LEU A 87 0.49 4.99 2.47
CA LEU A 87 -0.62 4.08 2.23
C LEU A 87 -0.55 3.57 0.79
N VAL A 88 -0.68 2.26 0.64
CA VAL A 88 -0.84 1.58 -0.65
C VAL A 88 -2.27 1.05 -0.75
N ARG A 89 -2.89 1.20 -1.92
CA ARG A 89 -4.23 0.70 -2.21
C ARG A 89 -4.22 -0.03 -3.54
N LEU A 90 -5.02 -1.07 -3.63
CA LEU A 90 -5.21 -1.84 -4.84
C LEU A 90 -6.70 -1.89 -5.18
N VAL A 91 -7.05 -1.43 -6.36
CA VAL A 91 -8.41 -1.55 -6.89
C VAL A 91 -8.35 -2.43 -8.12
N ILE A 92 -9.09 -3.52 -8.11
CA ILE A 92 -9.20 -4.47 -9.22
C ILE A 92 -10.60 -4.35 -9.80
N ASP A 93 -10.74 -4.57 -11.09
CA ASP A 93 -12.02 -4.54 -11.79
C ASP A 93 -13.11 -5.25 -10.97
N PRO A 94 -14.14 -4.51 -10.51
CA PRO A 94 -15.19 -5.10 -9.70
C PRO A 94 -16.10 -6.06 -10.50
N ALA A 95 -16.08 -6.00 -11.82
CA ALA A 95 -16.86 -6.91 -12.68
C ALA A 95 -16.26 -8.32 -12.71
N ALA A 96 -14.96 -8.49 -12.43
CA ALA A 96 -14.30 -9.79 -12.39
C ALA A 96 -14.63 -10.53 -11.09
N GLY A 97 -15.00 -11.80 -11.19
CA GLY A 97 -15.08 -12.73 -10.06
C GLY A 97 -13.67 -13.14 -9.57
N ASN A 98 -13.60 -13.83 -8.44
CA ASN A 98 -12.31 -14.20 -7.83
C ASN A 98 -11.44 -15.12 -8.71
N ASP A 99 -12.07 -15.96 -9.52
CA ASP A 99 -11.40 -16.89 -10.44
C ASP A 99 -11.23 -16.31 -11.86
N ASP A 100 -11.81 -15.15 -12.15
CA ASP A 100 -11.69 -14.50 -13.45
C ASP A 100 -10.38 -13.70 -13.55
N VAL A 101 -9.91 -13.53 -14.79
CA VAL A 101 -8.81 -12.61 -15.11
C VAL A 101 -9.39 -11.19 -15.27
N PRO A 102 -9.02 -10.22 -14.43
CA PRO A 102 -9.56 -8.86 -14.53
C PRO A 102 -9.02 -8.13 -15.77
N ASP A 103 -9.84 -7.31 -16.42
CA ASP A 103 -9.40 -6.48 -17.55
C ASP A 103 -8.40 -5.38 -17.14
N TRP A 104 -8.48 -4.94 -15.89
CA TRP A 104 -7.62 -3.90 -15.35
C TRP A 104 -7.49 -3.96 -13.83
N MET A 105 -6.41 -3.39 -13.33
CA MET A 105 -6.27 -3.00 -11.92
C MET A 105 -5.46 -1.72 -11.80
N ILE A 106 -5.64 -1.01 -10.69
CA ILE A 106 -4.89 0.17 -10.30
C ILE A 106 -4.20 -0.11 -8.97
N ALA A 107 -2.87 -0.11 -8.98
CA ALA A 107 -2.06 -0.08 -7.78
C ALA A 107 -1.68 1.37 -7.48
N SER A 108 -2.02 1.88 -6.31
CA SER A 108 -1.76 3.26 -5.93
C SER A 108 -0.95 3.35 -4.63
N ALA A 109 -0.13 4.38 -4.54
CA ALA A 109 0.68 4.66 -3.36
C ALA A 109 0.68 6.15 -3.06
N ILE A 110 0.65 6.46 -1.77
CA ILE A 110 0.83 7.82 -1.25
C ILE A 110 1.85 7.79 -0.12
N VAL A 111 2.72 8.82 -0.07
CA VAL A 111 3.62 9.08 1.05
C VAL A 111 3.56 10.55 1.41
N ARG A 112 3.43 10.85 2.69
CA ARG A 112 3.54 12.21 3.21
C ARG A 112 4.99 12.65 3.19
N LEU A 113 5.27 13.74 2.46
CA LEU A 113 6.59 14.35 2.41
C LEU A 113 6.77 15.37 3.55
N ALA A 114 5.73 16.12 3.84
CA ALA A 114 5.68 17.10 4.92
C ALA A 114 4.24 17.25 5.45
N ALA A 115 4.12 17.79 6.65
CA ALA A 115 2.84 18.12 7.27
C ALA A 115 2.78 19.61 7.62
N SER A 116 1.57 20.17 7.61
CA SER A 116 1.26 21.49 8.11
C SER A 116 0.89 21.44 9.60
N GLU A 117 0.85 22.59 10.28
CA GLU A 117 0.33 22.67 11.65
C GLU A 117 -1.11 22.19 11.77
N HIS A 118 -1.91 22.39 10.69
CA HIS A 118 -3.28 21.88 10.64
C HIS A 118 -3.34 20.36 10.61
N ASP A 119 -2.42 19.70 9.89
CA ASP A 119 -2.33 18.24 9.85
C ASP A 119 -1.96 17.69 11.24
N HIS A 120 -0.96 18.27 11.90
CA HIS A 120 -0.56 17.88 13.25
C HIS A 120 -1.71 18.01 14.26
N LYS A 121 -2.49 19.10 14.17
CA LYS A 121 -3.66 19.26 15.01
C LYS A 121 -4.69 18.14 14.78
N LYS A 122 -5.00 17.83 13.53
CA LYS A 122 -5.91 16.71 13.19
C LYS A 122 -5.39 15.36 13.69
N TRP A 123 -4.09 15.11 13.60
CA TRP A 123 -3.49 13.85 14.06
C TRP A 123 -3.58 13.71 15.58
N SER A 124 -3.34 14.79 16.33
CA SER A 124 -3.46 14.78 17.80
C SER A 124 -4.89 14.55 18.31
N GLU A 125 -5.89 14.83 17.49
CA GLU A 125 -7.31 14.62 17.82
C GLU A 125 -7.80 13.20 17.49
N ARG A 126 -6.99 12.38 16.81
CA ARG A 126 -7.35 11.02 16.41
C ARG A 126 -6.72 9.98 17.34
N ALA A 127 -7.54 9.02 17.77
CA ALA A 127 -7.03 7.78 18.36
C ALA A 127 -6.43 6.89 17.27
N GLY A 128 -5.35 6.18 17.57
CA GLY A 128 -4.73 5.22 16.65
C GLY A 128 -3.22 5.37 16.55
N ALA A 129 -2.62 4.77 15.52
CA ALA A 129 -1.18 4.82 15.31
C ALA A 129 -0.68 6.24 15.07
N GLU A 130 0.50 6.52 15.59
CA GLU A 130 1.20 7.78 15.38
C GLU A 130 1.35 8.07 13.87
N GLN A 131 1.19 9.33 13.50
CA GLN A 131 1.33 9.79 12.13
C GLN A 131 2.67 10.50 11.98
N THR A 132 3.31 10.32 10.83
CA THR A 132 4.60 10.98 10.55
C THR A 132 4.73 11.33 9.06
N THR A 133 5.84 11.98 8.71
CA THR A 133 6.20 12.36 7.35
C THR A 133 7.67 12.04 7.06
N MET A 134 8.03 11.98 5.77
CA MET A 134 9.43 11.85 5.35
C MET A 134 10.33 12.93 5.97
N LYS A 135 9.81 14.17 6.07
CA LYS A 135 10.57 15.30 6.62
C LYS A 135 10.85 15.12 8.11
N GLU A 136 9.90 14.66 8.89
CA GLU A 136 10.03 14.42 10.33
C GLU A 136 11.01 13.30 10.62
N GLU A 137 11.06 12.29 9.75
CA GLU A 137 11.99 11.15 9.83
C GLU A 137 13.36 11.43 9.17
N GLY A 138 13.68 12.69 8.87
CA GLY A 138 14.98 13.07 8.32
C GLY A 138 15.09 12.99 6.79
N GLY A 139 14.07 12.53 6.08
CA GLY A 139 14.03 12.41 4.61
C GLY A 139 13.61 13.69 3.88
N GLY A 140 13.58 14.85 4.53
CA GLY A 140 13.05 16.10 3.97
C GLY A 140 13.80 16.66 2.76
N PHE A 141 14.99 16.15 2.45
CA PHE A 141 15.76 16.50 1.26
C PHE A 141 15.37 15.69 0.00
N ILE A 142 14.51 14.66 0.15
CA ILE A 142 14.09 13.80 -0.96
C ILE A 142 13.03 14.51 -1.77
N SER A 143 13.32 14.78 -3.05
CA SER A 143 12.33 15.39 -3.92
C SER A 143 11.23 14.38 -4.28
N ARG A 144 10.00 14.91 -4.42
CA ARG A 144 8.84 14.12 -4.87
C ARG A 144 9.12 13.37 -6.17
N THR A 145 9.73 14.04 -7.16
CA THR A 145 10.04 13.43 -8.46
C THR A 145 10.97 12.24 -8.32
N ARG A 146 12.04 12.38 -7.53
CA ARG A 146 12.96 11.26 -7.27
C ARG A 146 12.25 10.09 -6.59
N LEU A 147 11.34 10.37 -5.66
CA LEU A 147 10.58 9.33 -4.98
C LEU A 147 9.61 8.63 -5.94
N ILE A 148 8.93 9.37 -6.82
CA ILE A 148 8.07 8.80 -7.87
C ILE A 148 8.88 7.87 -8.79
N GLU A 149 9.97 8.36 -9.38
CA GLU A 149 10.83 7.58 -10.29
C GLU A 149 11.38 6.32 -9.62
N SER A 150 11.85 6.45 -8.39
CA SER A 150 12.39 5.33 -7.62
C SER A 150 11.29 4.32 -7.28
N SER A 151 10.10 4.77 -6.84
CA SER A 151 8.98 3.90 -6.51
C SER A 151 8.50 3.10 -7.72
N CYS A 152 8.34 3.75 -8.87
CA CYS A 152 7.95 3.06 -10.10
C CYS A 152 8.99 2.01 -10.53
N ARG A 153 10.28 2.33 -10.41
CA ARG A 153 11.37 1.39 -10.76
C ARG A 153 11.38 0.18 -9.82
N HIS A 154 11.33 0.39 -8.51
CA HIS A 154 11.32 -0.71 -7.55
C HIS A 154 10.04 -1.54 -7.65
N PHE A 155 8.89 -0.91 -7.87
CA PHE A 155 7.65 -1.63 -8.11
C PHE A 155 7.76 -2.55 -9.33
N LEU A 156 8.28 -2.05 -10.47
CA LEU A 156 8.48 -2.86 -11.67
C LEU A 156 9.44 -4.04 -11.43
N VAL A 157 10.50 -3.84 -10.64
CA VAL A 157 11.41 -4.94 -10.25
C VAL A 157 10.64 -6.04 -9.52
N TRP A 158 9.75 -5.67 -8.57
CA TRP A 158 8.97 -6.65 -7.82
C TRP A 158 7.87 -7.29 -8.65
N VAL A 159 7.26 -6.58 -9.60
CA VAL A 159 6.32 -7.16 -10.59
C VAL A 159 7.02 -8.22 -11.41
N ASN A 160 8.20 -7.92 -12.00
CA ASN A 160 8.96 -8.88 -12.77
C ASN A 160 9.38 -10.09 -11.94
N ARG A 161 9.86 -9.87 -10.72
CA ARG A 161 10.23 -10.96 -9.82
C ARG A 161 9.05 -11.85 -9.45
N TRP A 162 7.88 -11.26 -9.25
CA TRP A 162 6.65 -12.00 -9.02
C TRP A 162 6.25 -12.85 -10.25
N GLN A 163 6.42 -12.32 -11.46
CA GLN A 163 6.16 -13.06 -12.69
C GLN A 163 7.11 -14.26 -12.87
N ASP A 164 8.39 -14.08 -12.53
CA ASP A 164 9.41 -15.11 -12.70
C ASP A 164 9.39 -16.16 -11.58
N ASP A 165 9.25 -15.75 -10.33
CA ASP A 165 9.47 -16.56 -9.12
C ASP A 165 8.18 -16.80 -8.30
N GLY A 166 7.04 -16.23 -8.71
CA GLY A 166 5.77 -16.30 -7.98
C GLY A 166 5.72 -15.44 -6.72
N PHE A 167 4.77 -15.75 -5.82
CA PHE A 167 4.50 -14.92 -4.63
C PHE A 167 5.56 -15.03 -3.53
N ARG A 168 6.27 -16.15 -3.46
CA ARG A 168 7.18 -16.44 -2.34
C ARG A 168 8.21 -15.36 -2.03
N PRO A 169 8.90 -14.72 -3.01
CA PRO A 169 9.84 -13.64 -2.72
C PRO A 169 9.16 -12.38 -2.14
N LEU A 170 7.93 -12.08 -2.59
CA LEU A 170 7.15 -10.97 -2.03
C LEU A 170 6.77 -11.28 -0.58
N TYR A 171 6.25 -12.46 -0.32
CA TYR A 171 5.90 -12.94 1.01
C TYR A 171 7.07 -12.79 1.98
N ASP A 172 8.23 -13.37 1.64
CA ASP A 172 9.40 -13.40 2.51
C ASP A 172 9.90 -11.97 2.82
N ASN A 173 9.93 -11.08 1.82
CA ASN A 173 10.37 -9.69 2.01
C ASN A 173 9.36 -8.87 2.83
N TRP A 174 8.07 -9.02 2.54
CA TRP A 174 7.03 -8.29 3.23
C TRP A 174 6.93 -8.72 4.70
N MET A 175 6.96 -10.03 4.97
CA MET A 175 6.91 -10.58 6.34
C MET A 175 8.10 -10.14 7.22
N GLN A 176 9.29 -9.95 6.63
CA GLN A 176 10.45 -9.43 7.36
C GLN A 176 10.26 -7.99 7.85
N ARG A 177 9.39 -7.23 7.18
CA ARG A 177 9.09 -5.82 7.49
C ARG A 177 7.71 -5.63 8.11
N LEU A 178 6.99 -6.70 8.41
CA LEU A 178 5.68 -6.61 9.05
C LEU A 178 5.82 -5.96 10.43
N GLU A 179 4.95 -5.01 10.76
CA GLU A 179 4.88 -4.43 12.09
C GLU A 179 4.35 -5.47 13.08
N ALA A 180 5.24 -6.00 13.92
CA ALA A 180 4.92 -7.13 14.79
C ALA A 180 3.92 -6.78 15.91
N SER A 181 3.87 -5.50 16.34
CA SER A 181 2.97 -5.05 17.41
C SER A 181 1.55 -4.76 16.94
N ALA A 182 1.38 -4.48 15.65
CA ALA A 182 0.08 -4.16 15.06
C ALA A 182 0.05 -4.57 13.57
N PRO A 183 0.06 -5.87 13.27
CA PRO A 183 0.20 -6.35 11.89
C PRO A 183 -0.97 -6.01 10.99
N ILE A 184 -2.15 -5.79 11.55
CA ILE A 184 -3.36 -5.41 10.84
C ILE A 184 -4.17 -4.40 11.65
N ASP A 185 -4.77 -3.42 10.96
CA ASP A 185 -5.64 -2.42 11.53
C ASP A 185 -7.09 -2.70 11.12
N PHE A 186 -7.92 -3.09 12.07
CA PHE A 186 -9.35 -3.24 11.88
C PHE A 186 -10.07 -2.05 12.52
N GLU A 187 -10.66 -1.17 11.73
CA GLU A 187 -11.50 -0.11 12.25
C GLU A 187 -12.71 -0.72 12.98
N GLY A 188 -12.78 -0.48 14.30
CA GLY A 188 -13.93 -0.84 15.12
C GLY A 188 -13.96 -2.27 15.69
N SER A 189 -12.92 -3.06 15.55
CA SER A 189 -12.81 -4.38 16.18
C SER A 189 -11.57 -4.50 17.05
N GLU A 190 -11.74 -4.53 18.38
CA GLU A 190 -10.67 -4.77 19.35
C GLU A 190 -10.24 -6.25 19.44
N GLN A 191 -10.88 -7.15 18.69
CA GLN A 191 -10.73 -8.61 18.84
C GLN A 191 -10.22 -9.34 17.59
N ALA A 192 -9.60 -8.62 16.65
CA ALA A 192 -8.97 -9.26 15.50
C ALA A 192 -7.57 -9.79 15.85
N GLU A 193 -7.39 -11.11 15.82
CA GLU A 193 -6.10 -11.77 16.03
C GLU A 193 -5.45 -12.09 14.68
N TRP A 194 -4.25 -11.55 14.45
CA TRP A 194 -3.44 -11.89 13.27
C TRP A 194 -2.87 -13.30 13.41
N VAL A 195 -3.00 -14.09 12.33
CA VAL A 195 -2.47 -15.45 12.24
C VAL A 195 -1.32 -15.53 11.23
N GLY A 196 -1.44 -14.88 10.07
CA GLY A 196 -0.44 -14.91 9.02
C GLY A 196 -1.00 -14.55 7.65
N LEU A 197 -0.27 -14.91 6.60
CA LEU A 197 -0.75 -14.89 5.22
C LEU A 197 -0.84 -16.34 4.71
N ASP A 198 -1.84 -16.60 3.86
CA ASP A 198 -1.91 -17.84 3.09
C ASP A 198 -1.03 -17.79 1.84
N GLU A 199 -1.03 -18.85 1.05
CA GLU A 199 -0.22 -19.00 -0.17
C GLU A 199 -0.64 -18.08 -1.32
N ASP A 200 -1.86 -17.58 -1.30
CA ASP A 200 -2.38 -16.60 -2.26
C ASP A 200 -2.23 -15.14 -1.76
N GLY A 201 -1.69 -14.93 -0.57
CA GLY A 201 -1.52 -13.61 0.06
C GLY A 201 -2.75 -13.15 0.84
N GLY A 202 -3.72 -14.01 1.06
CA GLY A 202 -4.88 -13.73 1.91
C GLY A 202 -4.45 -13.56 3.37
N ALA A 203 -4.94 -12.51 4.02
CA ALA A 203 -4.71 -12.26 5.44
C ALA A 203 -5.51 -13.27 6.27
N LEU A 204 -4.82 -14.14 6.97
CA LEU A 204 -5.41 -15.08 7.91
C LEU A 204 -5.59 -14.39 9.26
N VAL A 205 -6.83 -14.19 9.65
CA VAL A 205 -7.20 -13.52 10.89
C VAL A 205 -8.25 -14.32 11.65
N LYS A 206 -8.31 -14.16 12.95
CA LYS A 206 -9.47 -14.57 13.76
C LYS A 206 -10.24 -13.32 14.15
N LEU A 207 -11.49 -13.25 13.74
CA LEU A 207 -12.42 -12.22 14.14
C LEU A 207 -13.46 -12.85 15.07
N ASP A 208 -13.57 -12.34 16.29
CA ASP A 208 -14.44 -12.95 17.34
C ASP A 208 -14.21 -14.46 17.51
N GLY A 209 -12.94 -14.89 17.45
CA GLY A 209 -12.54 -16.30 17.59
C GLY A 209 -12.80 -17.17 16.36
N LYS A 210 -13.38 -16.63 15.28
CA LYS A 210 -13.63 -17.36 14.04
C LYS A 210 -12.51 -17.10 13.02
N PRO A 211 -11.91 -18.13 12.40
CA PRO A 211 -10.92 -17.95 11.37
C PRO A 211 -11.55 -17.35 10.10
N LEU A 212 -10.87 -16.37 9.51
CA LEU A 212 -11.26 -15.71 8.28
C LEU A 212 -10.00 -15.52 7.42
N SER A 213 -10.08 -15.83 6.12
CA SER A 213 -9.08 -15.41 5.13
C SER A 213 -9.66 -14.23 4.36
N VAL A 214 -8.93 -13.12 4.32
CA VAL A 214 -9.32 -11.88 3.62
C VAL A 214 -8.34 -11.63 2.50
N MET A 215 -8.80 -11.71 1.26
CA MET A 215 -7.94 -11.46 0.10
C MET A 215 -7.45 -10.01 0.06
N PRO A 216 -6.26 -9.72 -0.50
CA PRO A 216 -5.69 -8.38 -0.53
C PRO A 216 -6.63 -7.31 -1.10
N HIS A 217 -7.41 -7.65 -2.12
CA HIS A 217 -8.39 -6.74 -2.74
C HIS A 217 -9.68 -6.55 -1.92
N GLU A 218 -9.90 -7.35 -0.89
CA GLU A 218 -11.05 -7.26 0.03
C GLU A 218 -10.69 -6.56 1.35
N LEU A 219 -9.40 -6.39 1.63
CA LEU A 219 -8.91 -5.83 2.89
C LEU A 219 -9.54 -4.48 3.23
N GLU A 220 -9.69 -3.59 2.23
CA GLU A 220 -10.30 -2.28 2.45
C GLU A 220 -11.80 -2.38 2.83
N THR A 221 -12.49 -3.40 2.35
CA THR A 221 -13.91 -3.63 2.68
C THR A 221 -14.06 -4.20 4.08
N VAL A 222 -13.16 -5.09 4.49
CA VAL A 222 -13.24 -5.79 5.78
C VAL A 222 -12.64 -4.95 6.90
N CYS A 223 -11.52 -4.28 6.65
CA CYS A 223 -10.81 -3.46 7.65
C CYS A 223 -11.32 -2.01 7.74
N GLY A 224 -12.28 -1.62 6.88
CA GLY A 224 -12.59 -0.22 6.64
C GLY A 224 -11.63 0.43 5.63
N LEU A 225 -12.05 1.52 5.00
CA LEU A 225 -11.20 2.25 4.06
C LEU A 225 -10.03 2.89 4.82
N PRO A 226 -8.80 2.46 4.56
CA PRO A 226 -7.65 3.03 5.23
C PRO A 226 -7.53 4.51 4.83
N VAL A 227 -7.33 5.37 5.81
CA VAL A 227 -7.23 6.81 5.60
C VAL A 227 -5.87 7.28 6.07
N LEU A 228 -5.13 7.91 5.18
CA LEU A 228 -4.07 8.83 5.58
C LEU A 228 -4.73 10.21 5.76
N PRO A 229 -4.94 10.64 6.99
CA PRO A 229 -5.58 11.93 7.29
C PRO A 229 -4.78 13.12 6.77
#